data_b0da82725d8f4468dcbdaef4afb3a8bf
#
_entry.id   b0da82725d8f4468dcbdaef4afb3a8bf
#
_cell.length_a   1.000
_cell.length_b   1.000
_cell.length_c   1.000
_cell.angle_alpha   90.00
_cell.angle_beta   90.00
_cell.angle_gamma   90.00
#
_symmetry.space_group_name_H-M   'P 1'
#
loop_
_entity.id
_entity.type
_entity.pdbx_description
1 polymer ?
#
loop_
_entity_poly.entity_id
_entity_poly.type
_entity_poly.pdbx_seq_one_letter_code
_entity_poly.pdbx_strand_id
1 'polypeptide(L)'
;MDGLVISGRVVGGSEVVAVKTLGEAVDLVRAVEASKKIYMMAENYCYFAGNQQMRAIYRSKEIGDVQFAECEYIHPAPPAELARLAPGMDHWRNWLPSTYYCTHALGPIMYITDTRPLYVNAQSIPYIESDPDRPLVRRGDIGSTILCKMDNQATVVVNGLFLKGHGVWYRVHGTRGMMESLRTNRNQVRVYHDPFDRHAKQPNERFFMAEFPTHADEAGKAGHSGGDFFTTWHFAEAIRTGRQPWLDIYRSLDMSVVGIQAWKSALAKGAPQEIPDFRTEAARKKYAGESWSPYPEDAGPGQPPPSMEGIRRPSARQIAAARKVWAGRK
;
A
#
# COMPACT_ATOMS: atom_id res chain seq x y z
N MET A 1 10.17 13.77 3.74
CA MET A 1 10.30 12.42 3.11
C MET A 1 11.74 12.27 2.71
N ASP A 2 12.47 11.41 3.40
CA ASP A 2 13.88 11.18 3.07
C ASP A 2 13.94 10.18 1.91
N GLY A 3 13.70 10.69 0.71
CA GLY A 3 13.96 9.96 -0.51
C GLY A 3 15.48 9.84 -0.69
N LEU A 4 16.01 8.64 -0.60
CA LEU A 4 17.42 8.37 -0.81
C LEU A 4 17.78 8.61 -2.27
N VAL A 5 18.25 9.82 -2.61
CA VAL A 5 18.89 10.11 -3.90
C VAL A 5 20.37 9.78 -3.75
N ILE A 6 20.80 8.68 -4.35
CA ILE A 6 22.24 8.34 -4.39
C ILE A 6 22.80 8.82 -5.72
N SER A 7 23.73 9.77 -5.65
CA SER A 7 24.50 10.26 -6.82
C SER A 7 25.51 9.21 -7.29
N GLY A 8 25.60 8.99 -8.59
CA GLY A 8 26.49 8.00 -9.20
C GLY A 8 25.73 7.05 -10.13
N ARG A 9 26.04 5.79 -10.18
CA ARG A 9 25.41 4.78 -11.05
C ARG A 9 24.05 4.24 -10.57
N VAL A 10 23.46 4.75 -9.50
CA VAL A 10 22.31 4.15 -8.79
C VAL A 10 21.27 5.25 -8.54
N VAL A 11 20.09 5.11 -8.77
CA VAL A 11 18.86 4.52 -8.42
C VAL A 11 18.24 5.12 -7.16
N GLY A 12 17.00 5.54 -7.27
CA GLY A 12 16.17 5.87 -6.15
C GLY A 12 15.29 4.67 -5.73
N GLY A 13 15.17 4.43 -4.45
CA GLY A 13 14.14 3.60 -3.86
C GLY A 13 13.25 4.47 -2.98
N SER A 14 11.96 4.24 -2.98
CA SER A 14 11.04 4.81 -1.99
C SER A 14 10.37 3.69 -1.22
N GLU A 15 10.11 3.95 0.06
CA GLU A 15 9.22 3.13 0.86
C GLU A 15 7.79 3.74 0.79
N VAL A 16 6.83 3.14 1.45
CA VAL A 16 5.47 3.65 1.59
C VAL A 16 5.47 4.98 2.35
N VAL A 17 5.04 6.05 1.82
CA VAL A 17 4.31 6.44 0.62
C VAL A 17 5.30 6.98 -0.41
N ALA A 18 5.19 6.64 -1.69
CA ALA A 18 6.14 7.08 -2.70
C ALA A 18 6.09 8.60 -2.96
N VAL A 19 4.90 9.19 -2.90
CA VAL A 19 4.64 10.62 -3.13
C VAL A 19 3.49 11.11 -2.26
N LYS A 20 3.46 12.40 -1.94
CA LYS A 20 2.37 13.02 -1.17
C LYS A 20 1.36 13.78 -2.02
N THR A 21 1.71 14.13 -3.28
CA THR A 21 0.84 14.85 -4.22
C THR A 21 0.94 14.24 -5.63
N LEU A 22 -0.03 14.55 -6.49
CA LEU A 22 0.03 14.11 -7.90
C LEU A 22 1.09 14.88 -8.69
N GLY A 23 1.41 16.12 -8.30
CA GLY A 23 2.52 16.87 -8.89
C GLY A 23 3.86 16.21 -8.61
N GLU A 24 4.12 15.81 -7.35
CA GLU A 24 5.32 15.04 -7.01
C GLU A 24 5.42 13.72 -7.81
N ALA A 25 4.28 13.07 -8.10
CA ALA A 25 4.27 11.88 -8.94
C ALA A 25 4.76 12.17 -10.36
N VAL A 26 4.33 13.30 -10.94
CA VAL A 26 4.81 13.75 -12.26
C VAL A 26 6.31 14.03 -12.22
N ASP A 27 6.79 14.76 -11.23
CA ASP A 27 8.18 15.12 -11.09
C ASP A 27 9.07 13.88 -10.90
N LEU A 28 8.61 12.92 -10.09
CA LEU A 28 9.32 11.67 -9.86
C LEU A 28 9.44 10.84 -11.16
N VAL A 29 8.35 10.71 -11.93
CA VAL A 29 8.40 10.01 -13.23
C VAL A 29 9.40 10.66 -14.16
N ARG A 30 9.33 11.99 -14.32
CA ARG A 30 10.25 12.74 -15.18
C ARG A 30 11.72 12.58 -14.76
N ALA A 31 11.96 12.63 -13.45
CA ALA A 31 13.31 12.44 -12.90
C ALA A 31 13.85 11.02 -13.18
N VAL A 32 13.02 9.99 -12.96
CA VAL A 32 13.40 8.59 -13.23
C VAL A 32 13.68 8.38 -14.71
N GLU A 33 12.79 8.82 -15.60
CA GLU A 33 12.98 8.69 -17.06
C GLU A 33 14.22 9.45 -17.56
N ALA A 34 14.42 10.70 -17.11
CA ALA A 34 15.57 11.49 -17.49
C ALA A 34 16.91 10.89 -17.01
N SER A 35 16.90 10.31 -15.82
CA SER A 35 18.08 9.67 -15.24
C SER A 35 18.49 8.40 -15.97
N LYS A 36 17.55 7.70 -16.62
CA LYS A 36 17.72 6.36 -17.22
C LYS A 36 18.23 5.33 -16.22
N LYS A 37 17.95 5.52 -14.93
CA LYS A 37 18.40 4.62 -13.86
C LYS A 37 17.30 3.63 -13.46
N ILE A 38 17.66 2.66 -12.66
CA ILE A 38 16.73 1.73 -12.04
C ILE A 38 16.00 2.47 -10.91
N TYR A 39 14.69 2.35 -10.86
CA TYR A 39 13.85 2.78 -9.75
C TYR A 39 13.05 1.59 -9.23
N MET A 40 12.92 1.45 -7.92
CA MET A 40 12.08 0.44 -7.29
C MET A 40 11.41 0.99 -6.03
N MET A 41 10.11 0.76 -5.89
CA MET A 41 9.43 0.92 -4.61
C MET A 41 9.67 -0.31 -3.73
N ALA A 42 9.99 -0.08 -2.45
CA ALA A 42 10.25 -1.15 -1.49
C ALA A 42 8.96 -1.68 -0.84
N GLU A 43 7.96 -2.07 -1.66
CA GLU A 43 6.72 -2.69 -1.18
C GLU A 43 6.93 -4.18 -0.90
N ASN A 44 7.39 -4.48 0.30
CA ASN A 44 7.84 -5.80 0.72
C ASN A 44 6.70 -6.84 0.84
N TYR A 45 5.47 -6.40 1.04
CA TYR A 45 4.32 -7.30 1.16
C TYR A 45 3.98 -8.04 -0.15
N CYS A 46 4.34 -7.48 -1.29
CA CYS A 46 4.25 -8.17 -2.56
C CYS A 46 5.01 -9.50 -2.55
N TYR A 47 6.09 -9.59 -1.79
CA TYR A 47 7.04 -10.70 -1.84
C TYR A 47 6.91 -11.72 -0.69
N PHE A 48 5.82 -11.70 0.09
CA PHE A 48 5.54 -12.79 1.02
C PHE A 48 5.41 -14.12 0.28
N ALA A 49 5.85 -15.22 0.90
CA ALA A 49 5.77 -16.55 0.28
C ALA A 49 4.36 -16.88 -0.24
N GLY A 50 3.32 -16.59 0.56
CA GLY A 50 1.92 -16.74 0.16
C GLY A 50 1.58 -15.99 -1.11
N ASN A 51 2.00 -14.72 -1.22
CA ASN A 51 1.70 -13.87 -2.37
C ASN A 51 2.47 -14.29 -3.63
N GLN A 52 3.71 -14.76 -3.50
CA GLN A 52 4.47 -15.32 -4.62
C GLN A 52 3.81 -16.60 -5.16
N GLN A 53 3.33 -17.48 -4.26
CA GLN A 53 2.60 -18.69 -4.67
C GLN A 53 1.25 -18.36 -5.30
N MET A 54 0.48 -17.42 -4.72
CA MET A 54 -0.78 -16.95 -5.31
C MET A 54 -0.56 -16.35 -6.71
N ARG A 55 0.55 -15.60 -6.91
CA ARG A 55 0.93 -15.13 -8.25
C ARG A 55 1.21 -16.28 -9.22
N ALA A 56 1.92 -17.31 -8.78
CA ALA A 56 2.19 -18.49 -9.63
C ALA A 56 0.88 -19.20 -10.02
N ILE A 57 -0.04 -19.41 -9.07
CA ILE A 57 -1.37 -19.99 -9.30
C ILE A 57 -2.19 -19.13 -10.28
N TYR A 58 -2.20 -17.81 -10.09
CA TYR A 58 -2.90 -16.91 -11.00
C TYR A 58 -2.34 -16.97 -12.42
N ARG A 59 -1.02 -16.94 -12.55
CA ARG A 59 -0.34 -17.02 -13.87
C ARG A 59 -0.52 -18.35 -14.57
N SER A 60 -0.72 -19.44 -13.84
CA SER A 60 -1.07 -20.74 -14.43
C SER A 60 -2.51 -20.80 -14.95
N LYS A 61 -3.30 -19.73 -14.70
CA LYS A 61 -4.72 -19.65 -15.03
C LYS A 61 -5.58 -20.69 -14.28
N GLU A 62 -5.11 -21.20 -13.16
CA GLU A 62 -5.84 -22.20 -12.40
C GLU A 62 -7.20 -21.69 -11.91
N ILE A 63 -7.24 -20.47 -11.38
CA ILE A 63 -8.50 -19.82 -10.96
C ILE A 63 -9.14 -18.94 -12.04
N GLY A 64 -8.58 -18.91 -13.25
CA GLY A 64 -9.05 -18.08 -14.37
C GLY A 64 -8.64 -16.60 -14.21
N ASP A 65 -9.44 -15.71 -14.78
CA ASP A 65 -9.20 -14.26 -14.75
C ASP A 65 -9.91 -13.61 -13.55
N VAL A 66 -9.21 -12.72 -12.85
CA VAL A 66 -9.76 -12.07 -11.67
C VAL A 66 -11.00 -11.23 -11.99
N GLN A 67 -12.04 -11.38 -11.17
CA GLN A 67 -13.27 -10.60 -11.20
C GLN A 67 -13.44 -9.74 -9.96
N PHE A 68 -13.02 -10.26 -8.81
CA PHE A 68 -13.13 -9.59 -7.52
C PHE A 68 -11.96 -9.96 -6.62
N ALA A 69 -11.48 -9.01 -5.83
CA ALA A 69 -10.49 -9.28 -4.80
C ALA A 69 -10.77 -8.44 -3.54
N GLU A 70 -10.30 -8.95 -2.42
CA GLU A 70 -10.29 -8.26 -1.13
C GLU A 70 -8.91 -8.32 -0.52
N CYS A 71 -8.52 -7.24 0.13
CA CYS A 71 -7.25 -7.19 0.84
C CYS A 71 -7.35 -6.29 2.06
N GLU A 72 -6.54 -6.63 3.07
CA GLU A 72 -6.49 -5.83 4.29
C GLU A 72 -5.06 -5.69 4.81
N TYR A 73 -4.79 -4.51 5.35
CA TYR A 73 -3.63 -4.24 6.17
C TYR A 73 -4.11 -3.56 7.46
N ILE A 74 -4.43 -4.39 8.44
CA ILE A 74 -4.88 -3.96 9.77
C ILE A 74 -3.71 -4.11 10.72
N HIS A 75 -3.12 -2.98 11.10
CA HIS A 75 -1.90 -2.94 11.91
C HIS A 75 -2.05 -1.96 13.08
N PRO A 76 -2.86 -2.32 14.10
CA PRO A 76 -2.98 -1.51 15.30
C PRO A 76 -1.63 -1.45 16.03
N ALA A 77 -1.34 -0.30 16.62
CA ALA A 77 -0.17 -0.14 17.46
C ALA A 77 -0.52 0.68 18.71
N PRO A 78 0.12 0.41 19.86
CA PRO A 78 -0.08 1.21 21.06
C PRO A 78 0.21 2.70 20.82
N PRO A 79 -0.51 3.62 21.49
CA PRO A 79 -0.31 5.07 21.30
C PRO A 79 1.13 5.55 21.49
N ALA A 80 1.86 4.94 22.43
CA ALA A 80 3.27 5.25 22.67
C ALA A 80 4.18 4.78 21.52
N GLU A 81 3.87 3.64 20.90
CA GLU A 81 4.63 3.14 19.76
C GLU A 81 4.41 4.03 18.52
N LEU A 82 3.17 4.40 18.24
CA LEU A 82 2.87 5.35 17.17
C LEU A 82 3.61 6.69 17.37
N ALA A 83 3.66 7.20 18.60
CA ALA A 83 4.43 8.40 18.91
C ALA A 83 5.94 8.17 18.72
N ARG A 84 6.46 7.01 19.09
CA ARG A 84 7.88 6.66 18.89
C ARG A 84 8.25 6.61 17.41
N LEU A 85 7.38 6.08 16.55
CA LEU A 85 7.59 6.02 15.09
C LEU A 85 7.45 7.38 14.40
N ALA A 86 6.78 8.35 15.05
CA ALA A 86 6.49 9.66 14.50
C ALA A 86 6.94 10.78 15.47
N PRO A 87 8.28 11.00 15.63
CA PRO A 87 8.80 11.97 16.60
C PRO A 87 8.55 13.40 16.14
N GLY A 88 7.95 14.19 17.06
CA GLY A 88 7.60 15.59 16.78
C GLY A 88 6.16 15.78 16.31
N MET A 89 5.65 16.99 16.49
CA MET A 89 4.25 17.32 16.16
C MET A 89 4.00 17.32 14.65
N ASP A 90 5.00 17.72 13.89
CA ASP A 90 4.91 17.93 12.44
C ASP A 90 5.52 16.77 11.63
N HIS A 91 5.88 15.68 12.31
CA HIS A 91 6.31 14.47 11.62
C HIS A 91 5.21 13.98 10.67
N TRP A 92 5.54 13.70 9.41
CA TRP A 92 4.58 13.38 8.35
C TRP A 92 3.59 12.25 8.70
N ARG A 93 4.03 11.21 9.43
CA ARG A 93 3.17 10.11 9.88
C ARG A 93 2.02 10.57 10.80
N ASN A 94 2.15 11.70 11.49
CA ASN A 94 1.08 12.25 12.32
C ASN A 94 0.00 12.95 11.49
N TRP A 95 0.30 13.31 10.25
CA TRP A 95 -0.61 14.03 9.34
C TRP A 95 -1.13 13.15 8.20
N LEU A 96 -0.63 11.92 8.07
CA LEU A 96 -0.98 10.98 7.01
C LEU A 96 -2.47 10.60 7.08
N PRO A 97 -3.29 10.85 6.04
CA PRO A 97 -4.64 10.30 5.95
C PRO A 97 -4.62 8.77 5.95
N SER A 98 -5.68 8.14 6.46
CA SER A 98 -5.76 6.68 6.56
C SER A 98 -5.69 5.96 5.21
N THR A 99 -6.13 6.62 4.14
CA THR A 99 -6.13 6.07 2.78
C THR A 99 -4.73 5.98 2.16
N TYR A 100 -3.79 6.86 2.56
CA TYR A 100 -2.47 6.94 1.92
C TYR A 100 -1.63 5.67 2.14
N TYR A 101 -1.83 4.97 3.23
CA TYR A 101 -1.06 3.76 3.57
C TYR A 101 -1.72 2.48 3.03
N CYS A 102 -2.22 2.52 1.79
CA CYS A 102 -2.97 1.43 1.17
C CYS A 102 -2.09 0.40 0.42
N THR A 103 -0.81 0.69 0.20
CA THR A 103 0.04 -0.11 -0.70
C THR A 103 0.33 -1.50 -0.17
N HIS A 104 0.47 -1.68 1.16
CA HIS A 104 0.63 -2.99 1.78
C HIS A 104 -0.57 -3.93 1.59
N ALA A 105 -1.76 -3.37 1.38
CA ALA A 105 -2.94 -4.15 1.04
C ALA A 105 -3.08 -4.29 -0.48
N LEU A 106 -3.10 -3.19 -1.24
CA LEU A 106 -3.35 -3.19 -2.68
C LEU A 106 -2.19 -3.76 -3.49
N GLY A 107 -0.95 -3.46 -3.12
CA GLY A 107 0.25 -3.87 -3.87
C GLY A 107 0.32 -5.37 -4.12
N PRO A 108 0.12 -6.24 -3.11
CA PRO A 108 0.06 -7.69 -3.33
C PRO A 108 -1.02 -8.14 -4.31
N ILE A 109 -2.22 -7.54 -4.31
CA ILE A 109 -3.25 -7.86 -5.30
C ILE A 109 -2.79 -7.47 -6.71
N MET A 110 -2.24 -6.28 -6.87
CA MET A 110 -1.66 -5.86 -8.15
C MET A 110 -0.50 -6.76 -8.58
N TYR A 111 0.34 -7.19 -7.64
CA TYR A 111 1.43 -8.13 -7.90
C TYR A 111 0.95 -9.51 -8.34
N ILE A 112 -0.10 -10.04 -7.70
CA ILE A 112 -0.70 -11.33 -8.03
C ILE A 112 -1.36 -11.30 -9.40
N THR A 113 -2.12 -10.25 -9.71
CA THR A 113 -3.03 -10.20 -10.85
C THR A 113 -2.49 -9.44 -12.07
N ASP A 114 -1.41 -8.68 -11.90
CA ASP A 114 -0.85 -7.74 -12.92
C ASP A 114 -1.88 -6.69 -13.41
N THR A 115 -2.90 -6.37 -12.61
CA THR A 115 -3.90 -5.32 -12.91
C THR A 115 -3.55 -3.98 -12.28
N ARG A 116 -4.11 -2.88 -12.82
CA ARG A 116 -3.95 -1.54 -12.25
C ARG A 116 -5.30 -0.86 -12.00
N PRO A 117 -5.43 -0.01 -10.97
CA PRO A 117 -6.66 0.72 -10.72
C PRO A 117 -6.88 1.83 -11.77
N LEU A 118 -8.15 2.01 -12.18
CA LEU A 118 -8.60 3.08 -13.08
C LEU A 118 -9.29 4.21 -12.33
N TYR A 119 -10.11 3.87 -11.34
CA TYR A 119 -10.75 4.83 -10.44
C TYR A 119 -11.06 4.21 -9.09
N VAL A 120 -11.28 5.07 -8.09
CA VAL A 120 -11.53 4.66 -6.72
C VAL A 120 -12.70 5.42 -6.09
N ASN A 121 -13.39 4.74 -5.16
CA ASN A 121 -14.30 5.31 -4.19
C ASN A 121 -13.77 4.98 -2.79
N ALA A 122 -13.95 5.85 -1.81
CA ALA A 122 -13.47 5.59 -0.47
C ALA A 122 -14.34 6.20 0.63
N GLN A 123 -14.29 5.56 1.79
CA GLN A 123 -14.77 6.08 3.06
C GLN A 123 -13.66 5.99 4.09
N SER A 124 -13.51 7.03 4.89
CA SER A 124 -12.58 7.06 6.01
C SER A 124 -13.32 6.84 7.32
N ILE A 125 -12.64 6.28 8.31
CA ILE A 125 -13.18 5.92 9.61
C ILE A 125 -12.47 6.77 10.66
N PRO A 126 -13.11 7.81 11.21
CA PRO A 126 -12.52 8.66 12.25
C PRO A 126 -12.28 7.89 13.55
N TYR A 127 -11.38 8.40 14.39
CA TYR A 127 -11.23 7.92 15.76
C TYR A 127 -12.45 8.31 16.59
N ILE A 128 -12.93 7.36 17.40
CA ILE A 128 -13.93 7.61 18.42
C ILE A 128 -13.25 8.30 19.61
N GLU A 129 -13.84 9.40 20.13
CA GLU A 129 -13.26 10.19 21.22
C GLU A 129 -13.02 9.36 22.49
N SER A 130 -13.91 8.42 22.79
CA SER A 130 -13.83 7.54 23.96
C SER A 130 -12.85 6.37 23.82
N ASP A 131 -12.15 6.18 22.66
CA ASP A 131 -11.16 5.11 22.52
C ASP A 131 -9.96 5.38 23.44
N PRO A 132 -9.69 4.52 24.46
CA PRO A 132 -8.58 4.70 25.37
C PRO A 132 -7.21 4.55 24.68
N ASP A 133 -7.15 3.86 23.56
CA ASP A 133 -5.94 3.62 22.77
C ASP A 133 -5.77 4.62 21.62
N ARG A 134 -6.51 5.71 21.66
CA ARG A 134 -6.39 6.77 20.66
C ARG A 134 -4.96 7.31 20.60
N PRO A 135 -4.37 7.48 19.39
CA PRO A 135 -3.03 8.00 19.23
C PRO A 135 -2.82 9.35 19.93
N LEU A 136 -1.63 9.55 20.48
CA LEU A 136 -1.31 10.75 21.27
C LEU A 136 -1.36 12.03 20.44
N VAL A 137 -0.73 12.03 19.26
CA VAL A 137 -0.55 13.24 18.45
C VAL A 137 -0.92 13.06 16.96
N ARG A 138 -1.31 11.85 16.54
CA ARG A 138 -1.75 11.59 15.19
C ARG A 138 -3.04 12.36 14.88
N ARG A 139 -3.13 12.94 13.70
CA ARG A 139 -4.24 13.76 13.24
C ARG A 139 -5.11 13.06 12.20
N GLY A 140 -4.56 12.08 11.48
CA GLY A 140 -5.30 11.27 10.50
C GLY A 140 -6.28 10.29 11.17
N ASP A 141 -7.21 9.80 10.41
CA ASP A 141 -8.25 8.85 10.83
C ASP A 141 -7.69 7.46 11.13
N ILE A 142 -8.50 6.61 11.82
CA ILE A 142 -8.09 5.26 12.25
C ILE A 142 -7.95 4.29 11.09
N GLY A 143 -8.82 4.41 10.09
CA GLY A 143 -8.86 3.47 8.98
C GLY A 143 -9.64 3.98 7.79
N SER A 144 -9.69 3.16 6.77
CA SER A 144 -10.46 3.44 5.55
C SER A 144 -10.85 2.15 4.85
N THR A 145 -11.91 2.25 4.04
CA THR A 145 -12.24 1.26 3.00
C THR A 145 -12.16 1.96 1.66
N ILE A 146 -11.41 1.37 0.73
CA ILE A 146 -11.25 1.87 -0.63
C ILE A 146 -11.78 0.80 -1.59
N LEU A 147 -12.58 1.21 -2.56
CA LEU A 147 -13.08 0.37 -3.63
C LEU A 147 -12.39 0.78 -4.93
N CYS A 148 -11.58 -0.10 -5.49
CA CYS A 148 -10.85 0.14 -6.74
C CYS A 148 -11.52 -0.58 -7.91
N LYS A 149 -11.75 0.12 -9.00
CA LYS A 149 -12.09 -0.48 -10.29
C LYS A 149 -10.81 -0.64 -11.10
N MET A 150 -10.52 -1.89 -11.49
CA MET A 150 -9.29 -2.23 -12.19
C MET A 150 -9.44 -2.17 -13.71
N ASP A 151 -8.33 -2.13 -14.44
CA ASP A 151 -8.27 -2.03 -15.90
C ASP A 151 -8.89 -3.23 -16.64
N ASN A 152 -8.90 -4.40 -16.03
CA ASN A 152 -9.60 -5.59 -16.53
C ASN A 152 -11.07 -5.68 -16.09
N GLN A 153 -11.65 -4.62 -15.54
CA GLN A 153 -13.00 -4.53 -14.98
C GLN A 153 -13.21 -5.26 -13.64
N ALA A 154 -12.20 -5.87 -13.05
CA ALA A 154 -12.30 -6.40 -11.69
C ALA A 154 -12.54 -5.29 -10.66
N THR A 155 -13.12 -5.67 -9.53
CA THR A 155 -13.27 -4.79 -8.37
C THR A 155 -12.42 -5.29 -7.23
N VAL A 156 -11.68 -4.37 -6.58
CA VAL A 156 -10.83 -4.69 -5.42
C VAL A 156 -11.26 -3.86 -4.22
N VAL A 157 -11.50 -4.53 -3.09
CA VAL A 157 -11.79 -3.89 -1.80
C VAL A 157 -10.51 -3.88 -0.97
N VAL A 158 -10.13 -2.68 -0.49
CA VAL A 158 -8.91 -2.46 0.29
C VAL A 158 -9.29 -1.91 1.66
N ASN A 159 -8.94 -2.60 2.73
CA ASN A 159 -9.22 -2.20 4.11
C ASN A 159 -7.92 -1.92 4.89
N GLY A 160 -7.91 -0.89 5.67
CA GLY A 160 -6.80 -0.49 6.55
C GLY A 160 -7.23 0.64 7.48
N LEU A 161 -6.47 1.07 8.44
CA LEU A 161 -5.04 0.87 8.75
C LEU A 161 -4.88 0.45 10.24
N PHE A 162 -5.34 1.29 11.22
CA PHE A 162 -5.17 1.10 12.67
C PHE A 162 -6.42 0.57 13.38
N LEU A 163 -7.32 -0.07 12.64
CA LEU A 163 -8.45 -0.77 13.22
C LEU A 163 -7.98 -1.85 14.20
N LYS A 164 -8.76 -2.13 15.24
CA LYS A 164 -8.45 -3.20 16.19
C LYS A 164 -8.50 -4.57 15.52
N GLY A 165 -7.66 -5.49 15.98
CA GLY A 165 -7.54 -6.84 15.38
C GLY A 165 -6.52 -6.85 14.25
N HIS A 166 -5.28 -7.28 14.56
CA HIS A 166 -4.19 -7.38 13.59
C HIS A 166 -4.55 -8.35 12.45
N GLY A 167 -4.41 -7.90 11.20
CA GLY A 167 -4.67 -8.73 10.03
C GLY A 167 -3.93 -8.24 8.78
N VAL A 168 -3.33 -9.19 8.07
CA VAL A 168 -2.82 -9.02 6.71
C VAL A 168 -3.38 -10.18 5.91
N TRP A 169 -4.24 -9.88 4.95
CA TRP A 169 -5.00 -10.91 4.27
C TRP A 169 -5.33 -10.51 2.83
N TYR A 170 -5.30 -11.48 1.94
CA TYR A 170 -5.54 -11.32 0.51
C TYR A 170 -6.43 -12.43 0.00
N ARG A 171 -7.47 -12.08 -0.78
CA ARG A 171 -8.37 -13.02 -1.44
C ARG A 171 -8.63 -12.58 -2.88
N VAL A 172 -8.58 -13.53 -3.79
CA VAL A 172 -8.81 -13.32 -5.23
C VAL A 172 -9.85 -14.31 -5.71
N HIS A 173 -10.95 -13.83 -6.28
CA HIS A 173 -11.96 -14.59 -6.98
C HIS A 173 -11.76 -14.44 -8.48
N GLY A 174 -11.50 -15.54 -9.12
CA GLY A 174 -11.40 -15.64 -10.59
C GLY A 174 -12.64 -16.26 -11.21
N THR A 175 -12.61 -16.38 -12.54
CA THR A 175 -13.71 -16.97 -13.33
C THR A 175 -13.86 -18.49 -13.15
N ARG A 176 -12.88 -19.16 -12.50
CA ARG A 176 -12.82 -20.62 -12.36
C ARG A 176 -12.55 -21.08 -10.93
N GLY A 177 -12.41 -20.19 -9.99
CA GLY A 177 -12.15 -20.52 -8.60
C GLY A 177 -11.70 -19.33 -7.80
N MET A 178 -11.31 -19.55 -6.56
CA MET A 178 -10.77 -18.53 -5.67
C MET A 178 -9.50 -19.01 -4.99
N MET A 179 -8.71 -18.07 -4.53
CA MET A 179 -7.58 -18.33 -3.64
C MET A 179 -7.47 -17.23 -2.60
N GLU A 180 -6.97 -17.60 -1.43
CA GLU A 180 -6.72 -16.64 -0.35
C GLU A 180 -5.54 -17.06 0.52
N SER A 181 -4.86 -16.07 1.12
CA SER A 181 -4.04 -16.32 2.30
C SER A 181 -4.96 -16.48 3.52
N LEU A 182 -4.54 -17.20 4.56
CA LEU A 182 -5.39 -17.30 5.75
C LEU A 182 -5.11 -16.14 6.73
N ARG A 183 -6.16 -15.60 7.36
CA ARG A 183 -6.02 -14.56 8.39
C ARG A 183 -5.22 -15.04 9.62
N THR A 184 -5.26 -16.33 9.91
CA THR A 184 -4.49 -16.95 11.01
C THR A 184 -3.02 -17.17 10.65
N ASN A 185 -2.71 -17.35 9.37
CA ASN A 185 -1.34 -17.55 8.87
C ASN A 185 -1.23 -17.11 7.42
N ARG A 186 -0.62 -15.95 7.17
CA ARG A 186 -0.46 -15.37 5.82
C ARG A 186 0.32 -16.23 4.82
N ASN A 187 1.10 -17.20 5.31
CA ASN A 187 1.83 -18.14 4.46
C ASN A 187 1.04 -19.43 4.19
N GLN A 188 -0.11 -19.62 4.80
CA GLN A 188 -1.02 -20.70 4.44
C GLN A 188 -1.99 -20.20 3.37
N VAL A 189 -2.02 -20.89 2.24
CA VAL A 189 -2.86 -20.56 1.09
C VAL A 189 -3.96 -21.59 0.94
N ARG A 190 -5.17 -21.11 0.72
CA ARG A 190 -6.35 -21.89 0.33
C ARG A 190 -6.65 -21.64 -1.12
N VAL A 191 -6.92 -22.69 -1.88
CA VAL A 191 -7.47 -22.63 -3.25
C VAL A 191 -8.76 -23.42 -3.28
N TYR A 192 -9.80 -22.86 -3.89
CA TYR A 192 -11.12 -23.47 -3.96
C TYR A 192 -11.70 -23.37 -5.38
N HIS A 193 -12.29 -24.46 -5.85
CA HIS A 193 -13.06 -24.54 -7.08
C HIS A 193 -14.48 -25.03 -6.77
N ASP A 194 -15.47 -24.45 -7.43
CA ASP A 194 -16.82 -24.92 -7.27
C ASP A 194 -17.00 -26.34 -7.85
N PRO A 195 -17.81 -27.21 -7.23
CA PRO A 195 -18.02 -28.58 -7.71
C PRO A 195 -18.59 -28.67 -9.13
N PHE A 196 -19.22 -27.61 -9.62
CA PHE A 196 -19.77 -27.53 -10.98
C PHE A 196 -18.74 -27.04 -12.02
N ASP A 197 -17.53 -26.60 -11.59
CA ASP A 197 -16.46 -26.23 -12.55
C ASP A 197 -15.90 -27.48 -13.22
N ARG A 198 -16.42 -27.79 -14.39
CA ARG A 198 -16.02 -28.96 -15.19
C ARG A 198 -14.58 -28.89 -15.74
N HIS A 199 -13.95 -27.75 -15.61
CA HIS A 199 -12.58 -27.53 -16.05
C HIS A 199 -11.55 -27.68 -14.92
N ALA A 200 -11.99 -27.78 -13.68
CA ALA A 200 -11.11 -28.00 -12.53
C ALA A 200 -10.50 -29.42 -12.59
N LYS A 201 -9.20 -29.48 -12.86
CA LYS A 201 -8.43 -30.74 -12.80
C LYS A 201 -7.86 -31.01 -11.41
N GLN A 202 -8.03 -30.08 -10.49
CA GLN A 202 -7.53 -30.08 -9.13
C GLN A 202 -8.65 -30.47 -8.15
N PRO A 203 -8.31 -30.91 -6.92
CA PRO A 203 -9.30 -31.05 -5.87
C PRO A 203 -10.13 -29.78 -5.69
N ASN A 204 -11.41 -29.91 -5.32
CA ASN A 204 -12.31 -28.77 -5.13
C ASN A 204 -11.77 -27.78 -4.10
N GLU A 205 -11.03 -28.28 -3.11
CA GLU A 205 -10.42 -27.44 -2.09
C GLU A 205 -9.05 -28.01 -1.69
N ARG A 206 -8.08 -27.14 -1.51
CA ARG A 206 -6.79 -27.51 -0.95
C ARG A 206 -6.23 -26.38 -0.10
N PHE A 207 -5.49 -26.78 0.94
CA PHE A 207 -4.70 -25.91 1.80
C PHE A 207 -3.25 -26.34 1.73
N PHE A 208 -2.34 -25.38 1.68
CA PHE A 208 -0.91 -25.71 1.75
C PHE A 208 -0.13 -24.55 2.39
N MET A 209 1.02 -24.87 2.96
CA MET A 209 1.99 -23.87 3.38
C MET A 209 2.77 -23.39 2.15
N ALA A 210 2.76 -22.10 1.93
CA ALA A 210 3.54 -21.50 0.88
C ALA A 210 5.01 -21.45 1.27
N GLU A 211 5.86 -21.85 0.33
CA GLU A 211 7.30 -21.77 0.44
C GLU A 211 7.85 -20.76 -0.57
N PHE A 212 8.98 -20.17 -0.26
CA PHE A 212 9.65 -19.33 -1.24
C PHE A 212 10.16 -20.19 -2.40
N PRO A 213 9.95 -19.76 -3.66
CA PRO A 213 10.38 -20.53 -4.82
C PRO A 213 11.91 -20.61 -4.94
N THR A 214 12.62 -19.64 -4.36
CA THR A 214 14.08 -19.54 -4.31
C THR A 214 14.50 -18.85 -3.03
N HIS A 215 15.77 -19.00 -2.60
CA HIS A 215 16.35 -18.28 -1.46
C HIS A 215 15.57 -18.40 -0.13
N ALA A 216 14.97 -19.56 0.12
CA ALA A 216 14.13 -19.77 1.30
C ALA A 216 14.91 -19.57 2.61
N ASP A 217 16.17 -20.03 2.67
CA ASP A 217 17.02 -19.93 3.85
C ASP A 217 17.40 -18.48 4.18
N GLU A 218 17.75 -17.69 3.16
CA GLU A 218 18.09 -16.28 3.30
C GLU A 218 16.86 -15.45 3.64
N ALA A 219 15.77 -15.68 2.95
CA ALA A 219 14.49 -14.99 3.19
C ALA A 219 13.95 -15.30 4.60
N GLY A 220 14.09 -16.54 5.08
CA GLY A 220 13.67 -16.94 6.42
C GLY A 220 14.38 -16.21 7.56
N LYS A 221 15.56 -15.63 7.29
CA LYS A 221 16.34 -14.84 8.27
C LYS A 221 16.04 -13.34 8.20
N ALA A 222 15.32 -12.88 7.17
CA ALA A 222 15.02 -11.47 6.95
C ALA A 222 13.71 -11.02 7.62
N GLY A 223 13.56 -9.71 7.78
CA GLY A 223 12.34 -9.09 8.32
C GLY A 223 11.10 -9.32 7.44
N HIS A 224 9.94 -8.96 8.02
CA HIS A 224 8.63 -9.05 7.35
C HIS A 224 8.40 -10.39 6.64
N SER A 225 8.65 -11.50 7.37
CA SER A 225 8.44 -12.86 6.84
C SER A 225 9.14 -13.11 5.50
N GLY A 226 10.34 -12.57 5.30
CA GLY A 226 11.15 -12.72 4.11
C GLY A 226 10.93 -11.67 3.01
N GLY A 227 9.91 -10.83 3.14
CA GLY A 227 9.61 -9.78 2.16
C GLY A 227 10.77 -8.79 1.98
N ASP A 228 11.48 -8.43 3.05
CA ASP A 228 12.61 -7.50 3.02
C ASP A 228 13.81 -8.06 2.23
N PHE A 229 14.02 -9.39 2.31
CA PHE A 229 15.04 -10.05 1.50
C PHE A 229 14.74 -9.88 0.01
N PHE A 230 13.53 -10.24 -0.42
CA PHE A 230 13.17 -10.19 -1.85
C PHE A 230 13.10 -8.77 -2.40
N THR A 231 12.72 -7.79 -1.58
CA THR A 231 12.80 -6.39 -1.97
C THR A 231 14.23 -6.01 -2.33
N THR A 232 15.18 -6.33 -1.46
CA THR A 232 16.61 -6.06 -1.69
C THR A 232 17.16 -6.89 -2.84
N TRP A 233 16.80 -8.16 -2.93
CA TRP A 233 17.24 -9.09 -3.96
C TRP A 233 16.79 -8.63 -5.36
N HIS A 234 15.50 -8.32 -5.55
CA HIS A 234 14.98 -7.84 -6.83
C HIS A 234 15.61 -6.52 -7.26
N PHE A 235 15.93 -5.66 -6.30
CA PHE A 235 16.64 -4.43 -6.60
C PHE A 235 18.07 -4.69 -7.07
N ALA A 236 18.81 -5.56 -6.38
CA ALA A 236 20.16 -5.96 -6.79
C ALA A 236 20.16 -6.64 -8.17
N GLU A 237 19.20 -7.53 -8.44
CA GLU A 237 19.01 -8.16 -9.73
C GLU A 237 18.70 -7.15 -10.85
N ALA A 238 17.85 -6.16 -10.55
CA ALA A 238 17.56 -5.09 -11.50
C ALA A 238 18.83 -4.31 -11.88
N ILE A 239 19.67 -3.99 -10.91
CA ILE A 239 20.97 -3.32 -11.15
C ILE A 239 21.90 -4.21 -11.96
N ARG A 240 22.04 -5.50 -11.60
CA ARG A 240 22.92 -6.45 -12.24
C ARG A 240 22.53 -6.71 -13.70
N THR A 241 21.22 -6.75 -13.99
CA THR A 241 20.69 -7.06 -15.32
C THR A 241 20.38 -5.83 -16.16
N GLY A 242 20.37 -4.64 -15.59
CA GLY A 242 19.95 -3.40 -16.25
C GLY A 242 18.46 -3.34 -16.59
N ARG A 243 17.62 -4.23 -16.01
CA ARG A 243 16.18 -4.30 -16.26
C ARG A 243 15.42 -3.72 -15.09
N GLN A 244 14.37 -2.92 -15.38
CA GLN A 244 13.48 -2.40 -14.33
C GLN A 244 12.83 -3.57 -13.56
N PRO A 245 12.70 -3.46 -12.22
CA PRO A 245 12.00 -4.47 -11.42
C PRO A 245 10.50 -4.42 -11.68
N TRP A 246 9.75 -5.41 -11.17
CA TRP A 246 8.29 -5.37 -11.27
C TRP A 246 7.71 -4.12 -10.58
N LEU A 247 8.24 -3.73 -9.42
CA LEU A 247 7.89 -2.51 -8.70
C LEU A 247 8.60 -1.28 -9.29
N ASP A 248 8.51 -1.10 -10.61
CA ASP A 248 9.02 0.06 -11.32
C ASP A 248 8.27 1.35 -10.92
N ILE A 249 8.72 2.50 -11.45
CA ILE A 249 8.11 3.80 -11.15
C ILE A 249 6.60 3.83 -11.45
N TYR A 250 6.15 3.20 -12.51
CA TYR A 250 4.75 3.27 -12.91
C TYR A 250 3.84 2.44 -12.01
N ARG A 251 4.22 1.18 -11.68
CA ARG A 251 3.47 0.34 -10.75
C ARG A 251 3.49 0.92 -9.33
N SER A 252 4.60 1.50 -8.94
CA SER A 252 4.73 2.20 -7.66
C SER A 252 3.75 3.36 -7.54
N LEU A 253 3.60 4.14 -8.59
CA LEU A 253 2.63 5.24 -8.64
C LEU A 253 1.18 4.74 -8.80
N ASP A 254 0.93 3.73 -9.64
CA ASP A 254 -0.40 3.13 -9.78
C ASP A 254 -0.99 2.72 -8.42
N MET A 255 -0.17 2.23 -7.47
CA MET A 255 -0.65 1.88 -6.12
C MET A 255 -0.62 3.04 -5.13
N SER A 256 0.37 3.94 -5.22
CA SER A 256 0.54 5.03 -4.24
C SER A 256 -0.48 6.14 -4.43
N VAL A 257 -0.77 6.55 -5.68
CA VAL A 257 -1.74 7.62 -5.95
C VAL A 257 -3.18 7.22 -5.64
N VAL A 258 -3.45 5.92 -5.51
CA VAL A 258 -4.74 5.41 -5.00
C VAL A 258 -5.05 6.04 -3.64
N GLY A 259 -4.08 6.12 -2.75
CA GLY A 259 -4.27 6.73 -1.42
C GLY A 259 -4.67 8.19 -1.48
N ILE A 260 -4.04 8.97 -2.39
CA ILE A 260 -4.34 10.38 -2.61
C ILE A 260 -5.76 10.56 -3.17
N GLN A 261 -6.08 9.82 -4.23
CA GLN A 261 -7.39 9.91 -4.88
C GLN A 261 -8.51 9.35 -3.98
N ALA A 262 -8.22 8.32 -3.19
CA ALA A 262 -9.13 7.81 -2.18
C ALA A 262 -9.43 8.86 -1.09
N TRP A 263 -8.44 9.67 -0.71
CA TRP A 263 -8.67 10.77 0.24
C TRP A 263 -9.57 11.85 -0.37
N LYS A 264 -9.34 12.23 -1.64
CA LYS A 264 -10.24 13.13 -2.38
C LYS A 264 -11.66 12.56 -2.44
N SER A 265 -11.80 11.25 -2.71
CA SER A 265 -13.10 10.57 -2.72
C SER A 265 -13.79 10.63 -1.35
N ALA A 266 -13.10 10.29 -0.27
CA ALA A 266 -13.66 10.30 1.08
C ALA A 266 -14.16 11.69 1.46
N LEU A 267 -13.37 12.74 1.24
CA LEU A 267 -13.77 14.14 1.49
C LEU A 267 -14.95 14.58 0.60
N ALA A 268 -15.12 13.95 -0.57
CA ALA A 268 -16.24 14.15 -1.48
C ALA A 268 -17.38 13.13 -1.28
N LYS A 269 -17.54 12.60 -0.06
CA LYS A 269 -18.62 11.66 0.34
C LYS A 269 -18.63 10.35 -0.48
N GLY A 270 -17.48 9.88 -0.91
CA GLY A 270 -17.34 8.65 -1.71
C GLY A 270 -17.49 8.84 -3.22
N ALA A 271 -17.45 10.07 -3.72
CA ALA A 271 -17.49 10.31 -5.16
C ALA A 271 -16.28 9.65 -5.87
N PRO A 272 -16.47 9.08 -7.08
CA PRO A 272 -15.40 8.40 -7.78
C PRO A 272 -14.27 9.37 -8.16
N GLN A 273 -13.02 8.92 -8.03
CA GLN A 273 -11.83 9.66 -8.43
C GLN A 273 -11.01 8.84 -9.41
N GLU A 274 -10.61 9.44 -10.53
CA GLU A 274 -9.77 8.83 -11.56
C GLU A 274 -8.36 8.58 -11.02
N ILE A 275 -7.76 7.43 -11.35
CA ILE A 275 -6.34 7.15 -11.11
C ILE A 275 -5.55 7.53 -12.36
N PRO A 276 -4.69 8.57 -12.28
CA PRO A 276 -3.91 9.02 -13.43
C PRO A 276 -2.99 7.93 -13.98
N ASP A 277 -2.93 7.78 -15.30
CA ASP A 277 -1.88 6.98 -15.92
C ASP A 277 -0.68 7.85 -16.29
N PHE A 278 0.29 7.92 -15.40
CA PHE A 278 1.51 8.72 -15.60
C PHE A 278 2.46 8.17 -16.66
N ARG A 279 2.12 7.07 -17.36
CA ARG A 279 2.80 6.68 -18.60
C ARG A 279 2.48 7.65 -19.73
N THR A 280 1.34 8.34 -19.63
CA THR A 280 0.88 9.28 -20.65
C THR A 280 1.27 10.73 -20.36
N GLU A 281 1.74 11.46 -21.38
CA GLU A 281 2.04 12.88 -21.23
C GLU A 281 0.80 13.74 -20.95
N ALA A 282 -0.39 13.29 -21.38
CA ALA A 282 -1.65 13.96 -21.08
C ALA A 282 -1.93 14.00 -19.57
N ALA A 283 -1.77 12.87 -18.86
CA ALA A 283 -1.91 12.81 -17.42
C ALA A 283 -0.83 13.66 -16.71
N ARG A 284 0.42 13.60 -17.17
CA ARG A 284 1.51 14.42 -16.62
C ARG A 284 1.24 15.91 -16.74
N LYS A 285 0.76 16.39 -17.89
CA LYS A 285 0.39 17.80 -18.10
C LYS A 285 -0.77 18.22 -17.20
N LYS A 286 -1.79 17.34 -17.06
CA LYS A 286 -2.97 17.61 -16.24
C LYS A 286 -2.60 17.84 -14.76
N TYR A 287 -1.64 17.10 -14.24
CA TYR A 287 -1.28 17.10 -12.81
C TYR A 287 0.07 17.77 -12.51
N ALA A 288 0.78 18.31 -13.51
CA ALA A 288 2.02 19.05 -13.26
C ALA A 288 1.77 20.25 -12.34
N GLY A 289 2.54 20.31 -11.24
CA GLY A 289 2.39 21.37 -10.25
C GLY A 289 1.19 21.22 -9.30
N GLU A 290 0.45 20.11 -9.37
CA GLU A 290 -0.60 19.83 -8.36
C GLU A 290 0.06 19.61 -6.99
N SER A 291 -0.38 20.39 -5.98
CA SER A 291 0.22 20.45 -4.66
C SER A 291 -0.80 20.20 -3.53
N TRP A 292 -1.90 19.54 -3.82
CA TRP A 292 -2.95 19.24 -2.87
C TRP A 292 -2.47 18.22 -1.82
N SER A 293 -2.29 18.67 -0.58
CA SER A 293 -1.57 17.95 0.46
C SER A 293 -2.13 18.24 1.85
N PRO A 294 -2.32 17.22 2.70
CA PRO A 294 -2.76 17.40 4.09
C PRO A 294 -1.63 17.73 5.06
N TYR A 295 -0.39 17.83 4.59
CA TYR A 295 0.76 17.98 5.46
C TYR A 295 0.98 19.43 5.91
N PRO A 296 1.56 19.64 7.12
CA PRO A 296 1.66 20.96 7.72
C PRO A 296 2.58 21.93 6.94
N GLU A 297 3.59 21.41 6.28
CA GLU A 297 4.49 22.23 5.45
C GLU A 297 3.80 22.81 4.21
N ASP A 298 2.71 22.19 3.78
CA ASP A 298 1.90 22.63 2.63
C ASP A 298 0.63 23.38 3.07
N ALA A 299 0.47 23.63 4.37
CA ALA A 299 -0.74 24.23 4.91
C ALA A 299 -1.07 25.59 4.27
N GLY A 300 -2.31 25.76 3.81
CA GLY A 300 -2.74 26.99 3.14
C GLY A 300 -4.19 26.89 2.63
N PRO A 301 -4.69 27.96 2.02
CA PRO A 301 -6.02 27.95 1.41
C PRO A 301 -6.20 26.83 0.37
N GLY A 302 -7.26 26.06 0.50
CA GLY A 302 -7.59 24.97 -0.43
C GLY A 302 -6.89 23.62 -0.15
N GLN A 303 -6.01 23.57 0.85
CA GLN A 303 -5.40 22.30 1.27
C GLN A 303 -6.37 21.45 2.11
N PRO A 304 -6.34 20.11 1.96
CA PRO A 304 -7.25 19.24 2.68
C PRO A 304 -6.84 19.05 4.14
N PRO A 305 -7.80 18.72 5.01
CA PRO A 305 -7.47 18.24 6.34
C PRO A 305 -6.93 16.80 6.31
N PRO A 306 -6.18 16.37 7.32
CA PRO A 306 -5.71 14.99 7.45
C PRO A 306 -6.78 13.99 7.95
N SER A 307 -7.91 14.48 8.44
CA SER A 307 -9.04 13.69 8.95
C SER A 307 -10.37 14.22 8.42
N MET A 308 -11.38 13.35 8.34
CA MET A 308 -12.77 13.73 8.00
C MET A 308 -13.35 14.74 8.99
N GLU A 309 -12.82 14.79 10.22
CA GLU A 309 -13.20 15.76 11.25
C GLU A 309 -12.37 17.06 11.21
N GLY A 310 -11.56 17.26 10.17
CA GLY A 310 -10.68 18.42 10.02
C GLY A 310 -9.32 18.22 10.69
N ILE A 311 -8.71 19.32 11.18
CA ILE A 311 -7.41 19.28 11.85
C ILE A 311 -7.63 19.06 13.35
N ARG A 312 -7.46 17.82 13.79
CA ARG A 312 -7.59 17.45 15.22
C ARG A 312 -6.45 18.06 16.03
N ARG A 313 -6.79 18.62 17.20
CA ARG A 313 -5.82 19.20 18.13
C ARG A 313 -5.62 18.27 19.32
N PRO A 314 -4.42 17.68 19.50
CA PRO A 314 -4.13 16.88 20.68
C PRO A 314 -4.24 17.73 21.96
N SER A 315 -4.76 17.15 23.04
CA SER A 315 -4.81 17.80 24.34
C SER A 315 -3.40 18.02 24.94
N ALA A 316 -3.26 18.93 25.88
CA ALA A 316 -2.00 19.15 26.59
C ALA A 316 -1.47 17.87 27.25
N ARG A 317 -2.36 17.00 27.77
CA ARG A 317 -2.01 15.69 28.34
C ARG A 317 -1.41 14.74 27.30
N GLN A 318 -2.02 14.66 26.11
CA GLN A 318 -1.52 13.83 24.99
C GLN A 318 -0.16 14.32 24.49
N ILE A 319 0.02 15.64 24.34
CA ILE A 319 1.30 16.25 23.96
C ILE A 319 2.38 15.95 25.00
N ALA A 320 2.06 16.10 26.29
CA ALA A 320 3.01 15.79 27.37
C ALA A 320 3.41 14.30 27.37
N ALA A 321 2.47 13.40 27.14
CA ALA A 321 2.74 11.97 27.03
C ALA A 321 3.64 11.67 25.82
N ALA A 322 3.36 12.25 24.65
CA ALA A 322 4.19 12.08 23.46
C ALA A 322 5.62 12.59 23.66
N ARG A 323 5.77 13.77 24.29
CA ARG A 323 7.11 14.32 24.62
C ARG A 323 7.92 13.40 25.52
N LYS A 324 7.31 12.72 26.50
CA LYS A 324 7.99 11.71 27.32
C LYS A 324 8.50 10.54 26.47
N VAL A 325 7.70 10.05 25.53
CA VAL A 325 8.11 8.99 24.61
C VAL A 325 9.29 9.44 23.75
N TRP A 326 9.24 10.65 23.20
CA TRP A 326 10.32 11.19 22.36
C TRP A 326 11.63 11.42 23.12
N ALA A 327 11.54 11.92 24.36
CA ALA A 327 12.73 12.12 25.22
C ALA A 327 13.42 10.80 25.61
N GLY A 328 12.68 9.69 25.68
CA GLY A 328 13.23 8.35 25.97
C GLY A 328 13.78 7.61 24.74
N ARG A 329 13.81 8.22 23.56
CA ARG A 329 14.48 7.67 22.38
C ARG A 329 16.00 7.73 22.58
N LYS A 330 16.62 6.57 22.74
CA LYS A 330 18.07 6.39 22.60
C LYS A 330 18.41 5.89 21.20
#